data_5a959fb0ef68f6450391cfffa5add2d1
#
_entry.id   5a959fb0ef68f6450391cfffa5add2d1
#
_cell.length_a   1.000
_cell.length_b   1.000
_cell.length_c   1.000
_cell.angle_alpha   90.00
_cell.angle_beta   90.00
_cell.angle_gamma   90.00
#
_symmetry.space_group_name_H-M   'P 1'
#
loop_
_entity.id
_entity.type
_entity.pdbx_description
1 polymer ?
#
loop_
_entity_poly.entity_id
_entity_poly.type
_entity_poly.pdbx_seq_one_letter_code
_entity_poly.pdbx_strand_id
1 'polypeptide(L)'
;MIKIIATLLTLFAFNVSHAKVNVGIILGFTGPIETLTPGMSAGAELAFNEAADSGKLLNGQGINIIKVDSTCVDSAAATSAAESLISQGVTAIMGADCSGVTGAVLSNVAVPNGVPMISPSATSPGLTTAPDNGLFFRTAPSDARGGEVLADITSSRGISSVAITYVNTDYGVGLADVYEAAAEARGIEVTVKTAHEADKADYSAEVGVLSSAGGEALVVIGYLDQGGNQIIQGSLDSGAY
;
A
#
# COMPACT_ATOMS: atom_id res chain seq x y z
N MET A 1 11.83 -72.11 39.02
CA MET A 1 11.37 -70.71 39.28
C MET A 1 12.02 -69.79 38.23
N ILE A 2 11.30 -69.55 37.17
CA ILE A 2 11.74 -68.65 36.05
C ILE A 2 11.19 -67.27 36.35
N LYS A 3 12.08 -66.29 36.61
CA LYS A 3 11.68 -64.88 36.79
C LYS A 3 11.59 -64.25 35.39
N ILE A 4 10.38 -63.94 34.95
CA ILE A 4 10.11 -63.13 33.76
C ILE A 4 10.27 -61.65 34.16
N ILE A 5 11.32 -61.01 33.67
CA ILE A 5 11.50 -59.56 33.77
C ILE A 5 10.78 -58.93 32.57
N ALA A 6 9.61 -58.34 32.82
CA ALA A 6 8.88 -57.54 31.82
C ALA A 6 9.54 -56.14 31.76
N THR A 7 10.31 -55.90 30.70
CA THR A 7 10.87 -54.56 30.43
C THR A 7 9.75 -53.72 29.79
N LEU A 8 9.23 -52.79 30.58
CA LEU A 8 8.24 -51.78 30.10
C LEU A 8 8.97 -50.74 29.24
N LEU A 9 8.89 -50.87 27.93
CA LEU A 9 9.41 -49.88 27.00
C LEU A 9 8.38 -48.74 26.90
N THR A 10 8.57 -47.68 27.69
CA THR A 10 7.80 -46.44 27.59
C THR A 10 8.22 -45.71 26.31
N LEU A 11 7.43 -45.78 25.27
CA LEU A 11 7.54 -44.90 24.10
C LEU A 11 7.21 -43.48 24.54
N PHE A 12 8.25 -42.69 24.78
CA PHE A 12 8.11 -41.23 24.79
C PHE A 12 7.83 -40.78 23.36
N ALA A 13 6.57 -40.59 23.02
CA ALA A 13 6.20 -39.82 21.85
C ALA A 13 6.66 -38.38 22.07
N PHE A 14 7.82 -38.02 21.53
CA PHE A 14 8.21 -36.62 21.40
C PHE A 14 7.20 -35.98 20.45
N ASN A 15 6.21 -35.29 21.00
CA ASN A 15 5.46 -34.30 20.25
C ASN A 15 6.46 -33.20 19.87
N VAL A 16 7.02 -33.29 18.68
CA VAL A 16 7.77 -32.20 18.08
C VAL A 16 6.75 -31.10 17.81
N SER A 17 6.53 -30.23 18.80
CA SER A 17 5.81 -28.98 18.56
C SER A 17 6.67 -28.18 17.58
N HIS A 18 6.30 -28.19 16.31
CA HIS A 18 6.94 -27.34 15.34
C HIS A 18 6.57 -25.89 15.70
N ALA A 19 7.57 -25.11 16.08
CA ALA A 19 7.39 -23.69 16.34
C ALA A 19 6.75 -23.05 15.10
N LYS A 20 5.71 -22.25 15.29
CA LYS A 20 5.07 -21.53 14.19
C LYS A 20 5.97 -20.41 13.72
N VAL A 21 5.97 -20.14 12.41
CA VAL A 21 6.60 -18.95 11.82
C VAL A 21 5.66 -17.76 12.03
N ASN A 22 6.16 -16.69 12.64
CA ASN A 22 5.40 -15.45 12.76
C ASN A 22 5.50 -14.62 11.47
N VAL A 23 4.36 -14.24 10.92
CA VAL A 23 4.25 -13.32 9.78
C VAL A 23 3.37 -12.14 10.17
N GLY A 24 3.74 -10.95 9.71
CA GLY A 24 2.98 -9.71 9.96
C GLY A 24 2.06 -9.38 8.80
N ILE A 25 0.87 -8.88 9.11
CA ILE A 25 0.01 -8.15 8.18
C ILE A 25 -0.13 -6.72 8.71
N ILE A 26 0.35 -5.74 7.96
CA ILE A 26 0.23 -4.32 8.26
C ILE A 26 -0.53 -3.62 7.14
N LEU A 27 -1.75 -3.18 7.43
CA LEU A 27 -2.65 -2.53 6.48
C LEU A 27 -3.40 -1.39 7.18
N GLY A 28 -3.92 -0.43 6.41
CA GLY A 28 -4.78 0.64 6.93
C GLY A 28 -6.17 0.13 7.30
N PHE A 29 -6.27 -0.58 8.42
CA PHE A 29 -7.55 -1.04 8.95
C PHE A 29 -8.41 0.13 9.45
N THR A 30 -7.79 1.28 9.65
CA THR A 30 -8.45 2.58 9.81
C THR A 30 -7.92 3.55 8.75
N GLY A 31 -8.67 4.63 8.47
CA GLY A 31 -8.27 5.65 7.50
C GLY A 31 -8.91 5.46 6.11
N PRO A 32 -8.37 6.14 5.07
CA PRO A 32 -9.08 6.37 3.81
C PRO A 32 -9.37 5.13 2.96
N ILE A 33 -8.71 4.01 3.24
CA ILE A 33 -8.93 2.77 2.48
C ILE A 33 -9.41 1.61 3.36
N GLU A 34 -9.93 1.90 4.54
CA GLU A 34 -10.41 0.90 5.51
C GLU A 34 -11.44 -0.06 4.92
N THR A 35 -12.20 0.36 3.91
CA THR A 35 -13.19 -0.48 3.23
C THR A 35 -12.56 -1.52 2.29
N LEU A 36 -11.32 -1.31 1.85
CA LEU A 36 -10.58 -2.19 0.93
C LEU A 36 -9.71 -3.22 1.67
N THR A 37 -9.19 -2.85 2.83
CA THR A 37 -8.20 -3.64 3.57
C THR A 37 -8.70 -4.98 4.11
N PRO A 38 -10.00 -5.17 4.47
CA PRO A 38 -10.49 -6.49 4.85
C PRO A 38 -10.32 -7.54 3.76
N GLY A 39 -10.55 -7.17 2.49
CA GLY A 39 -10.34 -8.06 1.34
C GLY A 39 -8.87 -8.41 1.13
N MET A 40 -7.98 -7.43 1.26
CA MET A 40 -6.52 -7.64 1.17
C MET A 40 -6.01 -8.55 2.29
N SER A 41 -6.45 -8.31 3.53
CA SER A 41 -6.11 -9.14 4.69
C SER A 41 -6.60 -10.58 4.51
N ALA A 42 -7.85 -10.77 4.09
CA ALA A 42 -8.43 -12.10 3.87
C ALA A 42 -7.68 -12.88 2.78
N GLY A 43 -7.28 -12.22 1.68
CA GLY A 43 -6.48 -12.83 0.62
C GLY A 43 -5.10 -13.29 1.11
N ALA A 44 -4.43 -12.46 1.91
CA ALA A 44 -3.15 -12.80 2.51
C ALA A 44 -3.29 -13.96 3.52
N GLU A 45 -4.30 -13.92 4.38
CA GLU A 45 -4.58 -14.99 5.35
C GLU A 45 -4.85 -16.32 4.65
N LEU A 46 -5.62 -16.29 3.54
CA LEU A 46 -5.85 -17.49 2.73
C LEU A 46 -4.53 -18.06 2.22
N ALA A 47 -3.68 -17.24 1.61
CA ALA A 47 -2.39 -17.68 1.07
C ALA A 47 -1.46 -18.25 2.17
N PHE A 48 -1.41 -17.62 3.34
CA PHE A 48 -0.62 -18.12 4.47
C PHE A 48 -1.17 -19.45 5.01
N ASN A 49 -2.49 -19.60 5.09
CA ASN A 49 -3.12 -20.85 5.54
C ASN A 49 -2.88 -21.97 4.52
N GLU A 50 -3.04 -21.72 3.21
CA GLU A 50 -2.74 -22.70 2.17
C GLU A 50 -1.27 -23.14 2.19
N ALA A 51 -0.34 -22.20 2.41
CA ALA A 51 1.08 -22.48 2.55
C ALA A 51 1.36 -23.39 3.77
N ALA A 52 0.76 -23.10 4.91
CA ALA A 52 0.87 -23.90 6.13
C ALA A 52 0.28 -25.31 5.93
N ASP A 53 -0.94 -25.39 5.39
CA ASP A 53 -1.67 -26.64 5.19
C ASP A 53 -1.02 -27.55 4.14
N SER A 54 -0.26 -26.97 3.22
CA SER A 54 0.50 -27.74 2.22
C SER A 54 1.53 -28.71 2.83
N GLY A 55 1.93 -28.49 4.08
CA GLY A 55 2.99 -29.21 4.77
C GLY A 55 4.40 -29.03 4.16
N LYS A 56 4.53 -28.17 3.13
CA LYS A 56 5.80 -27.93 2.42
C LYS A 56 6.58 -26.74 3.00
N LEU A 57 5.94 -25.89 3.76
CA LEU A 57 6.58 -24.74 4.38
C LEU A 57 7.48 -25.20 5.52
N LEU A 58 8.79 -24.88 5.44
CA LEU A 58 9.77 -25.07 6.51
C LEU A 58 9.60 -26.41 7.29
N ASN A 59 9.52 -27.52 6.58
CA ASN A 59 9.31 -28.86 7.15
C ASN A 59 7.96 -29.05 7.88
N GLY A 60 6.89 -28.42 7.39
CA GLY A 60 5.55 -28.55 7.94
C GLY A 60 5.27 -27.65 9.16
N GLN A 61 6.05 -26.59 9.34
CA GLN A 61 5.74 -25.56 10.35
C GLN A 61 4.44 -24.83 10.02
N GLY A 62 3.63 -24.56 11.04
CA GLY A 62 2.46 -23.70 10.89
C GLY A 62 2.86 -22.22 10.83
N ILE A 63 1.92 -21.37 10.45
CA ILE A 63 2.07 -19.92 10.45
C ILE A 63 1.23 -19.31 11.58
N ASN A 64 1.78 -18.30 12.24
CA ASN A 64 1.08 -17.44 13.18
C ASN A 64 1.01 -16.03 12.56
N ILE A 65 -0.20 -15.54 12.30
CA ILE A 65 -0.45 -14.25 11.66
C ILE A 65 -0.69 -13.20 12.73
N ILE A 66 0.06 -12.10 12.67
CA ILE A 66 -0.07 -10.96 13.57
C ILE A 66 -0.48 -9.75 12.74
N LYS A 67 -1.63 -9.14 13.08
CA LYS A 67 -2.17 -8.00 12.35
C LYS A 67 -1.98 -6.71 13.13
N VAL A 68 -1.56 -5.65 12.42
CA VAL A 68 -1.43 -4.29 12.96
C VAL A 68 -1.94 -3.26 11.96
N ASP A 69 -2.33 -2.10 12.46
CA ASP A 69 -2.87 -1.01 11.64
C ASP A 69 -1.76 -0.05 11.19
N SER A 70 -1.70 0.25 9.89
CA SER A 70 -0.82 1.26 9.30
C SER A 70 -1.45 2.64 9.22
N THR A 71 -2.75 2.75 9.44
CA THR A 71 -3.57 3.96 9.23
C THR A 71 -3.58 4.51 7.80
N CYS A 72 -2.74 4.01 6.90
CA CYS A 72 -2.51 4.51 5.52
C CYS A 72 -1.80 5.88 5.46
N VAL A 73 -2.02 6.79 6.39
CA VAL A 73 -1.60 8.21 6.30
C VAL A 73 -0.56 8.62 7.33
N ASP A 74 -0.49 7.95 8.49
CA ASP A 74 0.44 8.30 9.56
C ASP A 74 1.68 7.39 9.53
N SER A 75 2.77 7.91 8.94
CA SER A 75 4.04 7.17 8.84
C SER A 75 4.67 6.86 10.19
N ALA A 76 4.44 7.66 11.22
CA ALA A 76 4.97 7.41 12.55
C ALA A 76 4.20 6.27 13.25
N ALA A 77 2.87 6.29 13.17
CA ALA A 77 2.03 5.20 13.66
C ALA A 77 2.34 3.88 12.94
N ALA A 78 2.47 3.89 11.61
CA ALA A 78 2.83 2.71 10.83
C ALA A 78 4.21 2.15 11.20
N THR A 79 5.21 3.03 11.41
CA THR A 79 6.55 2.63 11.86
C THR A 79 6.48 1.94 13.22
N SER A 80 5.78 2.54 14.20
CA SER A 80 5.62 1.97 15.53
C SER A 80 4.88 0.62 15.51
N ALA A 81 3.85 0.50 14.65
CA ALA A 81 3.14 -0.75 14.46
C ALA A 81 4.06 -1.85 13.88
N ALA A 82 4.88 -1.51 12.88
CA ALA A 82 5.85 -2.43 12.30
C ALA A 82 6.96 -2.84 13.30
N GLU A 83 7.46 -1.91 14.12
CA GLU A 83 8.41 -2.23 15.21
C GLU A 83 7.81 -3.24 16.20
N SER A 84 6.51 -3.12 16.48
CA SER A 84 5.82 -4.09 17.33
C SER A 84 5.77 -5.48 16.67
N LEU A 85 5.65 -5.59 15.36
CA LEU A 85 5.76 -6.87 14.64
C LEU A 85 7.17 -7.48 14.80
N ILE A 86 8.22 -6.67 14.67
CA ILE A 86 9.60 -7.12 14.85
C ILE A 86 9.82 -7.64 16.28
N SER A 87 9.33 -6.91 17.28
CA SER A 87 9.45 -7.33 18.68
C SER A 87 8.76 -8.66 18.98
N GLN A 88 7.76 -9.04 18.19
CA GLN A 88 7.04 -10.31 18.25
C GLN A 88 7.69 -11.42 17.38
N GLY A 89 8.87 -11.16 16.82
CA GLY A 89 9.63 -12.14 16.05
C GLY A 89 9.05 -12.45 14.68
N VAL A 90 8.41 -11.46 14.05
CA VAL A 90 7.92 -11.58 12.68
C VAL A 90 9.11 -11.69 11.72
N THR A 91 9.03 -12.64 10.79
CA THR A 91 10.10 -12.94 9.82
C THR A 91 9.79 -12.47 8.40
N ALA A 92 8.55 -12.09 8.11
CA ALA A 92 8.11 -11.48 6.86
C ALA A 92 6.88 -10.60 7.12
N ILE A 93 6.72 -9.54 6.33
CA ILE A 93 5.62 -8.59 6.44
C ILE A 93 4.84 -8.54 5.10
N MET A 94 3.53 -8.76 5.17
CA MET A 94 2.60 -8.41 4.10
C MET A 94 2.02 -7.03 4.40
N GLY A 95 2.25 -6.09 3.49
CA GLY A 95 1.90 -4.67 3.65
C GLY A 95 3.15 -3.78 3.45
N ALA A 96 3.10 -2.45 3.73
CA ALA A 96 1.85 -1.79 3.96
C ALA A 96 1.10 -1.56 2.63
N ASP A 97 -0.05 -0.94 2.69
CA ASP A 97 -0.95 -0.75 1.55
C ASP A 97 -0.73 0.61 0.84
N CYS A 98 -0.62 1.70 1.58
CA CYS A 98 -0.43 3.04 1.05
C CYS A 98 1.06 3.38 0.89
N SER A 99 1.42 4.08 -0.19
CA SER A 99 2.83 4.26 -0.60
C SER A 99 3.70 4.95 0.46
N GLY A 100 3.22 6.02 1.10
CA GLY A 100 3.99 6.76 2.10
C GLY A 100 4.32 5.91 3.33
N VAL A 101 3.31 5.25 3.92
CA VAL A 101 3.52 4.35 5.07
C VAL A 101 4.34 3.11 4.68
N THR A 102 4.21 2.62 3.42
CA THR A 102 5.04 1.53 2.91
C THR A 102 6.52 1.94 2.87
N GLY A 103 6.83 3.12 2.34
CA GLY A 103 8.19 3.66 2.31
C GLY A 103 8.77 3.86 3.71
N ALA A 104 7.97 4.37 4.64
CA ALA A 104 8.39 4.57 6.03
C ALA A 104 8.69 3.24 6.74
N VAL A 105 7.80 2.25 6.64
CA VAL A 105 8.01 0.92 7.22
C VAL A 105 9.21 0.22 6.58
N LEU A 106 9.35 0.32 5.25
CA LEU A 106 10.47 -0.28 4.53
C LEU A 106 11.80 0.28 5.04
N SER A 107 11.96 1.60 5.02
CA SER A 107 13.23 2.26 5.34
C SER A 107 13.58 2.21 6.81
N ASN A 108 12.61 2.37 7.71
CA ASN A 108 12.86 2.50 9.14
C ASN A 108 12.83 1.15 9.88
N VAL A 109 12.12 0.15 9.37
CA VAL A 109 11.89 -1.11 10.09
C VAL A 109 12.33 -2.33 9.28
N ALA A 110 11.79 -2.54 8.08
CA ALA A 110 12.02 -3.78 7.34
C ALA A 110 13.49 -3.95 6.93
N VAL A 111 14.07 -2.94 6.26
CA VAL A 111 15.48 -2.98 5.81
C VAL A 111 16.46 -3.08 6.98
N PRO A 112 16.38 -2.26 8.05
CA PRO A 112 17.29 -2.37 9.18
C PRO A 112 17.26 -3.72 9.90
N ASN A 113 16.11 -4.39 9.90
CA ASN A 113 15.93 -5.70 10.55
C ASN A 113 16.09 -6.89 9.60
N GLY A 114 16.36 -6.65 8.30
CA GLY A 114 16.52 -7.71 7.31
C GLY A 114 15.23 -8.51 7.05
N VAL A 115 14.06 -7.89 7.24
CA VAL A 115 12.75 -8.54 7.11
C VAL A 115 12.16 -8.25 5.73
N PRO A 116 11.86 -9.26 4.90
CA PRO A 116 11.22 -9.04 3.61
C PRO A 116 9.79 -8.53 3.76
N MET A 117 9.41 -7.65 2.82
CA MET A 117 8.14 -6.96 2.82
C MET A 117 7.48 -7.04 1.44
N ILE A 118 6.19 -7.39 1.38
CA ILE A 118 5.42 -7.43 0.15
C ILE A 118 4.16 -6.58 0.28
N SER A 119 4.06 -5.51 -0.52
CA SER A 119 2.87 -4.63 -0.52
C SER A 119 1.81 -5.14 -1.51
N PRO A 120 0.52 -5.15 -1.11
CA PRO A 120 -0.56 -5.49 -2.02
C PRO A 120 -0.93 -4.36 -2.97
N SER A 121 -0.69 -3.09 -2.61
CA SER A 121 -1.30 -1.94 -3.29
C SER A 121 -0.48 -0.65 -3.32
N ALA A 122 0.72 -0.60 -2.74
CA ALA A 122 1.57 0.59 -2.82
C ALA A 122 2.14 0.77 -4.23
N THR A 123 1.73 1.84 -4.92
CA THR A 123 1.96 2.03 -6.36
C THR A 123 2.97 3.12 -6.70
N SER A 124 3.37 3.99 -5.74
CA SER A 124 4.31 5.08 -6.02
C SER A 124 5.55 4.62 -6.81
N PRO A 125 5.92 5.35 -7.88
CA PRO A 125 7.14 5.06 -8.65
C PRO A 125 8.41 5.08 -7.80
N GLY A 126 8.46 5.93 -6.75
CA GLY A 126 9.59 6.03 -5.84
C GLY A 126 9.95 4.73 -5.13
N LEU A 127 8.97 3.85 -4.90
CA LEU A 127 9.22 2.54 -4.30
C LEU A 127 10.01 1.59 -5.20
N THR A 128 10.03 1.82 -6.53
CA THR A 128 10.82 1.00 -7.47
C THR A 128 12.32 1.20 -7.30
N THR A 129 12.72 2.39 -6.88
CA THR A 129 14.13 2.79 -6.74
C THR A 129 14.54 3.02 -5.29
N ALA A 130 13.67 2.74 -4.34
CA ALA A 130 13.97 2.84 -2.92
C ALA A 130 15.13 1.90 -2.55
N PRO A 131 16.06 2.33 -1.69
CA PRO A 131 17.10 1.45 -1.16
C PRO A 131 16.48 0.37 -0.26
N ASP A 132 16.26 -0.82 -0.80
CA ASP A 132 15.51 -1.89 -0.15
C ASP A 132 16.35 -3.15 0.16
N ASN A 133 17.61 -3.18 -0.26
CA ASN A 133 18.49 -4.35 -0.13
C ASN A 133 17.89 -5.65 -0.73
N GLY A 134 16.97 -5.54 -1.69
CA GLY A 134 16.24 -6.67 -2.26
C GLY A 134 15.16 -7.26 -1.34
N LEU A 135 14.69 -6.51 -0.36
CA LEU A 135 13.70 -6.95 0.63
C LEU A 135 12.28 -6.48 0.31
N PHE A 136 12.10 -5.55 -0.65
CA PHE A 136 10.78 -5.02 -0.98
C PHE A 136 10.23 -5.62 -2.28
N PHE A 137 8.98 -6.03 -2.21
CA PHE A 137 8.18 -6.53 -3.34
C PHE A 137 6.80 -5.90 -3.31
N ARG A 138 6.13 -5.87 -4.46
CA ARG A 138 4.72 -5.48 -4.55
C ARG A 138 3.99 -6.29 -5.62
N THR A 139 2.71 -6.53 -5.41
CA THR A 139 1.84 -7.20 -6.38
C THR A 139 1.13 -6.21 -7.29
N ALA A 140 0.98 -4.94 -6.87
CA ALA A 140 0.44 -3.87 -7.70
C ALA A 140 1.51 -3.35 -8.69
N PRO A 141 1.12 -2.98 -9.94
CA PRO A 141 2.03 -2.30 -10.86
C PRO A 141 2.41 -0.90 -10.36
N SER A 142 3.53 -0.38 -10.86
CA SER A 142 3.92 1.01 -10.58
C SER A 142 3.03 2.01 -11.32
N ASP A 143 2.72 3.13 -10.67
CA ASP A 143 2.04 4.28 -11.27
C ASP A 143 2.85 4.95 -12.40
N ALA A 144 4.13 4.60 -12.55
CA ALA A 144 4.92 5.02 -13.72
C ALA A 144 4.22 4.64 -15.03
N ARG A 145 3.57 3.46 -15.08
CA ARG A 145 2.77 3.08 -16.25
C ARG A 145 1.36 3.68 -16.20
N GLY A 146 0.79 3.83 -15.01
CA GLY A 146 -0.56 4.40 -14.82
C GLY A 146 -0.67 5.83 -15.36
N GLY A 147 0.29 6.69 -15.03
CA GLY A 147 0.34 8.07 -15.50
C GLY A 147 0.47 8.17 -17.02
N GLU A 148 1.32 7.34 -17.64
CA GLU A 148 1.45 7.29 -19.11
C GLU A 148 0.12 6.90 -19.78
N VAL A 149 -0.54 5.84 -19.27
CA VAL A 149 -1.83 5.38 -19.81
C VAL A 149 -2.91 6.44 -19.66
N LEU A 150 -2.95 7.14 -18.53
CA LEU A 150 -3.88 8.23 -18.31
C LEU A 150 -3.64 9.37 -19.32
N ALA A 151 -2.39 9.74 -19.60
CA ALA A 151 -2.04 10.73 -20.62
C ALA A 151 -2.41 10.26 -22.05
N ASP A 152 -2.22 8.97 -22.37
CA ASP A 152 -2.70 8.38 -23.63
C ASP A 152 -4.21 8.54 -23.80
N ILE A 153 -4.99 8.25 -22.72
CA ILE A 153 -6.45 8.40 -22.73
C ILE A 153 -6.85 9.87 -22.91
N THR A 154 -6.19 10.79 -22.19
CA THR A 154 -6.42 12.24 -22.31
C THR A 154 -6.22 12.71 -23.75
N SER A 155 -5.07 12.36 -24.34
CA SER A 155 -4.73 12.68 -25.74
C SER A 155 -5.72 12.06 -26.74
N SER A 156 -6.10 10.79 -26.55
CA SER A 156 -7.01 10.08 -27.45
C SER A 156 -8.42 10.67 -27.47
N ARG A 157 -8.80 11.38 -26.41
CA ARG A 157 -10.06 12.13 -26.31
C ARG A 157 -9.99 13.52 -26.95
N GLY A 158 -8.83 13.91 -27.49
CA GLY A 158 -8.62 15.22 -28.08
C GLY A 158 -8.49 16.37 -27.08
N ILE A 159 -8.28 16.06 -25.80
CA ILE A 159 -8.08 17.05 -24.73
C ILE A 159 -6.67 17.62 -24.87
N SER A 160 -6.56 18.93 -24.99
CA SER A 160 -5.31 19.65 -25.24
C SER A 160 -4.78 20.42 -24.02
N SER A 161 -5.61 20.60 -23.00
CA SER A 161 -5.20 21.27 -21.75
C SER A 161 -5.90 20.69 -20.52
N VAL A 162 -5.15 20.59 -19.42
CA VAL A 162 -5.66 20.00 -18.18
C VAL A 162 -5.19 20.81 -16.95
N ALA A 163 -6.05 20.88 -15.93
CA ALA A 163 -5.63 21.20 -14.57
C ALA A 163 -5.45 19.91 -13.79
N ILE A 164 -4.44 19.86 -12.92
CA ILE A 164 -4.14 18.68 -12.09
C ILE A 164 -4.24 19.08 -10.63
N THR A 165 -4.98 18.28 -9.85
CA THR A 165 -4.85 18.29 -8.39
C THR A 165 -4.54 16.89 -7.88
N TYR A 166 -3.76 16.81 -6.80
CA TYR A 166 -3.35 15.53 -6.22
C TYR A 166 -3.29 15.60 -4.70
N VAL A 167 -3.64 14.48 -4.05
CA VAL A 167 -3.49 14.39 -2.59
C VAL A 167 -2.00 14.48 -2.23
N ASN A 168 -1.68 15.28 -1.21
CA ASN A 168 -0.29 15.54 -0.78
C ASN A 168 0.31 14.34 -0.03
N THR A 169 0.54 13.24 -0.75
CA THR A 169 1.16 12.00 -0.27
C THR A 169 2.12 11.45 -1.32
N ASP A 170 3.01 10.52 -0.96
CA ASP A 170 3.94 9.89 -1.89
C ASP A 170 3.22 9.21 -3.09
N TYR A 171 1.99 8.73 -2.88
CA TYR A 171 1.13 8.21 -3.95
C TYR A 171 0.71 9.34 -4.90
N GLY A 172 0.08 10.39 -4.35
CA GLY A 172 -0.46 11.48 -5.17
C GLY A 172 0.62 12.24 -5.92
N VAL A 173 1.71 12.60 -5.25
CA VAL A 173 2.88 13.26 -5.87
C VAL A 173 3.45 12.41 -6.99
N GLY A 174 3.73 11.12 -6.71
CA GLY A 174 4.38 10.24 -7.68
C GLY A 174 3.57 10.02 -8.95
N LEU A 175 2.25 9.82 -8.84
CA LEU A 175 1.38 9.66 -10.01
C LEU A 175 1.19 10.98 -10.76
N ALA A 176 1.06 12.12 -10.03
CA ALA A 176 0.91 13.44 -10.64
C ALA A 176 2.15 13.83 -11.47
N ASP A 177 3.36 13.56 -10.96
CA ASP A 177 4.61 13.85 -11.67
C ASP A 177 4.73 13.03 -12.96
N VAL A 178 4.39 11.74 -12.90
CA VAL A 178 4.41 10.88 -14.11
C VAL A 178 3.38 11.32 -15.12
N TYR A 179 2.15 11.63 -14.67
CA TYR A 179 1.09 12.08 -15.55
C TYR A 179 1.45 13.41 -16.23
N GLU A 180 1.93 14.40 -15.49
CA GLU A 180 2.37 15.71 -16.02
C GLU A 180 3.42 15.52 -17.12
N ALA A 181 4.52 14.81 -16.82
CA ALA A 181 5.57 14.57 -17.81
C ALA A 181 5.05 13.84 -19.06
N ALA A 182 4.15 12.87 -18.87
CA ALA A 182 3.56 12.12 -19.97
C ALA A 182 2.55 12.96 -20.79
N ALA A 183 1.81 13.87 -20.17
CA ALA A 183 0.89 14.79 -20.80
C ALA A 183 1.65 15.82 -21.65
N GLU A 184 2.68 16.45 -21.08
CA GLU A 184 3.54 17.40 -21.79
C GLU A 184 4.23 16.77 -23.02
N ALA A 185 4.72 15.52 -22.87
CA ALA A 185 5.31 14.77 -23.99
C ALA A 185 4.31 14.49 -25.14
N ARG A 186 3.02 14.57 -24.87
CA ARG A 186 1.92 14.44 -25.87
C ARG A 186 1.36 15.77 -26.33
N GLY A 187 1.97 16.90 -25.91
CA GLY A 187 1.53 18.24 -26.28
C GLY A 187 0.27 18.71 -25.53
N ILE A 188 -0.07 18.06 -24.41
CA ILE A 188 -1.15 18.50 -23.54
C ILE A 188 -0.60 19.54 -22.58
N GLU A 189 -1.19 20.73 -22.57
CA GLU A 189 -0.82 21.81 -21.65
C GLU A 189 -1.30 21.50 -20.23
N VAL A 190 -0.41 21.59 -19.24
CA VAL A 190 -0.77 21.55 -17.82
C VAL A 190 -0.93 22.99 -17.33
N THR A 191 -2.16 23.45 -17.19
CA THR A 191 -2.49 24.83 -16.80
C THR A 191 -2.14 25.10 -15.34
N VAL A 192 -2.29 24.10 -14.46
CA VAL A 192 -1.87 24.11 -13.07
C VAL A 192 -1.67 22.69 -12.58
N LYS A 193 -0.67 22.50 -11.71
CA LYS A 193 -0.52 21.29 -10.87
C LYS A 193 -0.42 21.72 -9.41
N THR A 194 -1.39 21.34 -8.59
CA THR A 194 -1.46 21.75 -7.17
C THR A 194 -1.86 20.60 -6.26
N ALA A 195 -1.24 20.55 -5.09
CA ALA A 195 -1.62 19.59 -4.07
C ALA A 195 -2.91 20.01 -3.34
N HIS A 196 -3.65 19.04 -2.87
CA HIS A 196 -4.67 19.22 -1.86
C HIS A 196 -4.35 18.35 -0.64
N GLU A 197 -4.63 18.89 0.55
CA GLU A 197 -4.47 18.14 1.78
C GLU A 197 -5.68 17.23 1.99
N ALA A 198 -5.45 16.07 2.60
CA ALA A 198 -6.52 15.18 3.04
C ALA A 198 -7.29 15.80 4.23
N ASP A 199 -8.50 15.31 4.47
CA ASP A 199 -9.28 15.58 5.69
C ASP A 199 -9.59 17.05 5.99
N LYS A 200 -9.66 17.90 4.96
CA LYS A 200 -10.18 19.26 5.09
C LYS A 200 -11.71 19.26 5.11
N ALA A 201 -12.26 20.17 5.90
CA ALA A 201 -13.69 20.40 5.95
C ALA A 201 -14.26 21.08 4.68
N ASP A 202 -13.39 21.84 3.97
CA ASP A 202 -13.78 22.64 2.80
C ASP A 202 -12.62 22.73 1.79
N TYR A 203 -12.93 22.52 0.53
CA TYR A 203 -12.01 22.55 -0.61
C TYR A 203 -12.32 23.70 -1.59
N SER A 204 -13.12 24.69 -1.19
CA SER A 204 -13.49 25.83 -2.06
C SER A 204 -12.29 26.60 -2.59
N ALA A 205 -11.21 26.70 -1.79
CA ALA A 205 -10.00 27.38 -2.20
C ALA A 205 -9.27 26.62 -3.32
N GLU A 206 -9.16 25.29 -3.21
CA GLU A 206 -8.58 24.44 -4.23
C GLU A 206 -9.41 24.47 -5.52
N VAL A 207 -10.72 24.36 -5.41
CA VAL A 207 -11.64 24.52 -6.56
C VAL A 207 -11.48 25.89 -7.21
N GLY A 208 -11.36 26.96 -6.42
CA GLY A 208 -11.12 28.31 -6.94
C GLY A 208 -9.82 28.44 -7.73
N VAL A 209 -8.73 27.84 -7.25
CA VAL A 209 -7.43 27.80 -7.96
C VAL A 209 -7.56 27.04 -9.28
N LEU A 210 -8.14 25.83 -9.24
CA LEU A 210 -8.32 24.97 -10.41
C LEU A 210 -9.19 25.66 -11.46
N SER A 211 -10.35 26.20 -11.07
CA SER A 211 -11.27 26.91 -11.96
C SER A 211 -10.65 28.16 -12.58
N SER A 212 -9.82 28.90 -11.81
CA SER A 212 -9.14 30.11 -12.33
C SER A 212 -8.02 29.76 -13.32
N ALA A 213 -7.36 28.61 -13.16
CA ALA A 213 -6.34 28.16 -14.08
C ALA A 213 -6.93 27.68 -15.42
N GLY A 214 -8.18 27.21 -15.40
CA GLY A 214 -8.85 26.68 -16.58
C GLY A 214 -8.26 25.36 -17.05
N GLY A 215 -8.64 24.97 -18.27
CA GLY A 215 -8.29 23.73 -18.93
C GLY A 215 -9.53 23.03 -19.47
N GLU A 216 -9.36 22.14 -20.43
CA GLU A 216 -10.47 21.38 -21.01
C GLU A 216 -10.93 20.24 -20.11
N ALA A 217 -10.06 19.80 -19.20
CA ALA A 217 -10.41 18.76 -18.23
C ALA A 217 -9.67 18.95 -16.91
N LEU A 218 -10.27 18.43 -15.84
CA LEU A 218 -9.67 18.32 -14.51
C LEU A 218 -9.19 16.90 -14.27
N VAL A 219 -7.95 16.75 -13.84
CA VAL A 219 -7.36 15.49 -13.40
C VAL A 219 -7.25 15.52 -11.88
N VAL A 220 -8.00 14.63 -11.21
CA VAL A 220 -8.00 14.50 -9.75
C VAL A 220 -7.30 13.20 -9.38
N ILE A 221 -6.17 13.30 -8.69
CA ILE A 221 -5.36 12.17 -8.24
C ILE A 221 -5.44 12.11 -6.71
N GLY A 222 -6.05 11.06 -6.19
CA GLY A 222 -6.24 10.90 -4.75
C GLY A 222 -7.36 9.93 -4.42
N TYR A 223 -7.83 10.01 -3.19
CA TYR A 223 -8.93 9.20 -2.70
C TYR A 223 -10.22 10.04 -2.63
N LEU A 224 -11.35 9.42 -2.94
CA LEU A 224 -12.64 10.12 -2.98
C LEU A 224 -13.02 10.73 -1.62
N ASP A 225 -12.76 10.03 -0.55
CA ASP A 225 -13.04 10.42 0.83
C ASP A 225 -11.97 11.32 1.46
N GLN A 226 -10.87 11.58 0.74
CA GLN A 226 -9.84 12.55 1.13
C GLN A 226 -9.87 13.84 0.31
N GLY A 227 -11.05 14.38 0.09
CA GLY A 227 -11.26 15.61 -0.67
C GLY A 227 -11.63 15.41 -2.13
N GLY A 228 -11.35 14.24 -2.73
CA GLY A 228 -11.63 13.98 -4.14
C GLY A 228 -13.09 14.23 -4.51
N ASN A 229 -14.04 13.73 -3.73
CA ASN A 229 -15.46 13.97 -3.95
C ASN A 229 -15.84 15.46 -3.92
N GLN A 230 -15.35 16.19 -2.92
CA GLN A 230 -15.68 17.62 -2.77
C GLN A 230 -15.06 18.47 -3.87
N ILE A 231 -13.83 18.16 -4.29
CA ILE A 231 -13.16 18.85 -5.39
C ILE A 231 -13.89 18.59 -6.71
N ILE A 232 -14.25 17.33 -6.99
CA ILE A 232 -14.99 16.97 -8.21
C ILE A 232 -16.34 17.70 -8.23
N GLN A 233 -17.13 17.58 -7.15
CA GLN A 233 -18.44 18.21 -7.07
C GLN A 233 -18.35 19.73 -7.18
N GLY A 234 -17.45 20.37 -6.41
CA GLY A 234 -17.26 21.81 -6.45
C GLY A 234 -16.80 22.31 -7.83
N SER A 235 -15.97 21.56 -8.55
CA SER A 235 -15.53 21.88 -9.90
C SER A 235 -16.67 21.78 -10.91
N LEU A 236 -17.54 20.77 -10.79
CA LEU A 236 -18.75 20.64 -11.62
C LEU A 236 -19.74 21.78 -11.34
N ASP A 237 -19.96 22.10 -10.06
CA ASP A 237 -20.89 23.18 -9.64
C ASP A 237 -20.40 24.57 -10.09
N SER A 238 -19.09 24.76 -10.20
CA SER A 238 -18.47 25.99 -10.73
C SER A 238 -18.67 26.16 -12.24
N GLY A 239 -18.94 25.07 -12.98
CA GLY A 239 -19.03 25.04 -14.43
C GLY A 239 -17.67 25.25 -15.13
N ALA A 240 -16.56 25.00 -14.44
CA ALA A 240 -15.22 25.21 -14.97
C ALA A 240 -14.73 24.06 -15.86
N TYR A 241 -15.29 22.86 -15.69
CA TYR A 241 -14.92 21.63 -16.39
C TYR A 241 -16.14 20.83 -16.83
#